data_26ae9b7229a342dfed52a427c10c1894
#
_entry.id   26ae9b7229a342dfed52a427c10c1894
#
_cell.length_a   1.000
_cell.length_b   1.000
_cell.length_c   1.000
_cell.angle_alpha   90.00
_cell.angle_beta   90.00
_cell.angle_gamma   90.00
#
_symmetry.space_group_name_H-M   'P 1'
#
loop_
_entity.id
_entity.type
_entity.pdbx_description
1 polymer ?
#
loop_
_entity_poly.entity_id
_entity_poly.type
_entity_poly.pdbx_seq_one_letter_code
_entity_poly.pdbx_strand_id
1 'polypeptide(L)'
;EALGEAQETVDFFRQYADDFEQANGFNRELPNDPLDGVVSTNRSILCPYGIWAVIAPFNFPLALMGGPVAAALITGNVVIAKGSSHTPWAGRLLADCIRDAGLPAGVFQLVHGGTEEVGQTLSEHPQLAGITFTGSVAVGKQLLKQSVCSDYPKPCIAEMGGKNSCIVTEHANLEHAAVGIVRSAFGLV
;
A
#
# COMPACT_ATOMS: atom_id res chain seq x y z
N GLU A 1 14.51 -14.71 -6.28
CA GLU A 1 13.64 -13.93 -5.37
C GLU A 1 13.86 -12.42 -5.55
N ALA A 2 15.04 -11.86 -5.28
CA ALA A 2 15.29 -10.41 -5.37
C ALA A 2 14.92 -9.76 -6.72
N LEU A 3 15.21 -10.45 -7.84
CA LEU A 3 14.81 -9.96 -9.17
C LEU A 3 13.28 -10.00 -9.37
N GLY A 4 12.62 -11.02 -8.82
CA GLY A 4 11.17 -11.13 -8.85
C GLY A 4 10.51 -10.00 -8.05
N GLU A 5 11.03 -9.70 -6.87
CA GLU A 5 10.55 -8.61 -6.03
C GLU A 5 10.74 -7.23 -6.69
N ALA A 6 11.89 -7.02 -7.34
CA ALA A 6 12.14 -5.80 -8.11
C ALA A 6 11.15 -5.65 -9.28
N GLN A 7 10.88 -6.76 -10.00
CA GLN A 7 9.90 -6.78 -11.09
C GLN A 7 8.49 -6.49 -10.57
N GLU A 8 8.08 -7.12 -9.47
CA GLU A 8 6.78 -6.90 -8.85
C GLU A 8 6.60 -5.42 -8.44
N THR A 9 7.65 -4.79 -7.91
CA THR A 9 7.63 -3.35 -7.62
C THR A 9 7.35 -2.52 -8.87
N VAL A 10 8.03 -2.83 -9.97
CA VAL A 10 7.81 -2.14 -11.27
C VAL A 10 6.38 -2.36 -11.76
N ASP A 11 5.87 -3.57 -11.62
CA ASP A 11 4.51 -3.92 -12.06
C ASP A 11 3.45 -3.16 -11.26
N PHE A 12 3.62 -2.98 -9.95
CA PHE A 12 2.75 -2.12 -9.14
C PHE A 12 2.73 -0.67 -9.65
N PHE A 13 3.89 -0.07 -9.89
CA PHE A 13 3.95 1.30 -10.40
C PHE A 13 3.25 1.46 -11.74
N ARG A 14 3.44 0.50 -12.65
CA ARG A 14 2.79 0.49 -13.97
C ARG A 14 1.29 0.28 -13.86
N GLN A 15 0.86 -0.72 -13.10
CA GLN A 15 -0.54 -1.05 -12.93
C GLN A 15 -1.33 0.14 -12.38
N TYR A 16 -0.83 0.81 -11.33
CA TYR A 16 -1.54 1.96 -10.78
C TYR A 16 -1.52 3.19 -11.69
N ALA A 17 -0.50 3.36 -12.51
CA ALA A 17 -0.49 4.40 -13.55
C ALA A 17 -1.55 4.11 -14.62
N ASP A 18 -1.62 2.87 -15.10
CA ASP A 18 -2.63 2.43 -16.06
C ASP A 18 -4.05 2.56 -15.50
N ASP A 19 -4.27 2.18 -14.24
CA ASP A 19 -5.57 2.32 -13.56
C ASP A 19 -5.99 3.79 -13.43
N PHE A 20 -5.05 4.69 -13.14
CA PHE A 20 -5.29 6.13 -13.07
C PHE A 20 -5.69 6.71 -14.44
N GLU A 21 -5.00 6.32 -15.51
CA GLU A 21 -5.31 6.75 -16.86
C GLU A 21 -6.69 6.21 -17.31
N GLN A 22 -6.95 4.92 -17.11
CA GLN A 22 -8.22 4.28 -17.44
C GLN A 22 -9.41 4.87 -16.66
N ALA A 23 -9.18 5.29 -15.42
CA ALA A 23 -10.18 5.95 -14.58
C ALA A 23 -10.28 7.47 -14.82
N ASN A 24 -9.66 8.00 -15.88
CA ASN A 24 -9.64 9.43 -16.21
C ASN A 24 -9.22 10.31 -15.02
N GLY A 25 -8.14 9.93 -14.34
CA GLY A 25 -7.65 10.65 -13.18
C GLY A 25 -8.60 10.63 -11.98
N PHE A 26 -9.41 9.56 -11.87
CA PHE A 26 -10.47 9.40 -10.85
C PHE A 26 -11.50 10.54 -10.84
N ASN A 27 -11.76 11.12 -12.00
CA ASN A 27 -12.81 12.11 -12.24
C ASN A 27 -13.85 11.52 -13.19
N ARG A 28 -15.00 11.13 -12.65
CA ARG A 28 -16.07 10.47 -13.38
C ARG A 28 -17.31 11.34 -13.45
N GLU A 29 -17.83 11.53 -14.65
CA GLU A 29 -19.15 12.13 -14.83
C GLU A 29 -20.24 11.15 -14.36
N LEU A 30 -21.24 11.69 -13.70
CA LEU A 30 -22.41 10.95 -13.22
C LEU A 30 -23.65 11.39 -14.00
N PRO A 31 -24.71 10.55 -14.05
CA PRO A 31 -25.98 10.95 -14.65
C PRO A 31 -26.53 12.23 -14.03
N ASN A 32 -27.20 13.03 -14.86
CA ASN A 32 -27.93 14.20 -14.37
C ASN A 32 -29.13 13.80 -13.51
N ASP A 33 -29.58 14.71 -12.65
CA ASP A 33 -30.78 14.48 -11.86
C ASP A 33 -32.00 14.29 -12.75
N PRO A 34 -32.86 13.30 -12.48
CA PRO A 34 -34.03 13.00 -13.30
C PRO A 34 -35.22 13.91 -12.96
N LEU A 35 -34.98 15.16 -12.52
CA LEU A 35 -36.03 16.10 -12.14
C LEU A 35 -36.35 17.04 -13.30
N ASP A 36 -37.65 17.15 -13.64
CA ASP A 36 -38.14 18.06 -14.68
C ASP A 36 -37.81 19.52 -14.35
N GLY A 37 -37.22 20.24 -15.33
CA GLY A 37 -36.87 21.64 -15.18
C GLY A 37 -35.54 21.90 -14.40
N VAL A 38 -34.84 20.84 -13.96
CA VAL A 38 -33.53 20.95 -13.33
C VAL A 38 -32.44 20.57 -14.31
N VAL A 39 -31.44 21.46 -14.46
CA VAL A 39 -30.22 21.17 -15.20
C VAL A 39 -29.12 20.96 -14.16
N SER A 40 -28.61 19.72 -14.06
CA SER A 40 -27.52 19.35 -13.15
C SER A 40 -26.31 18.87 -13.92
N THR A 41 -25.13 19.06 -13.35
CA THR A 41 -23.87 18.44 -13.81
C THR A 41 -23.24 17.77 -12.60
N ASN A 42 -23.27 16.44 -12.60
CA ASN A 42 -22.83 15.65 -11.46
C ASN A 42 -21.49 14.96 -11.78
N ARG A 43 -20.57 15.00 -10.83
CA ARG A 43 -19.25 14.35 -10.93
C ARG A 43 -18.87 13.67 -9.63
N SER A 44 -18.18 12.54 -9.74
CA SER A 44 -17.48 11.90 -8.65
C SER A 44 -15.99 12.14 -8.83
N ILE A 45 -15.37 12.86 -7.89
CA ILE A 45 -13.96 13.21 -7.95
C ILE A 45 -13.31 12.65 -6.67
N LEU A 46 -12.30 11.78 -6.84
CA LEU A 46 -11.49 11.35 -5.72
C LEU A 46 -10.40 12.40 -5.44
N CYS A 47 -10.26 12.75 -4.16
CA CYS A 47 -9.26 13.70 -3.70
C CYS A 47 -8.25 13.00 -2.78
N PRO A 48 -6.98 13.42 -2.76
CA PRO A 48 -6.00 12.88 -1.82
C PRO A 48 -6.41 13.14 -0.38
N TYR A 49 -6.07 12.22 0.50
CA TYR A 49 -6.27 12.39 1.94
C TYR A 49 -5.26 13.35 2.58
N GLY A 50 -4.03 13.39 2.07
CA GLY A 50 -2.95 14.22 2.59
C GLY A 50 -1.66 13.44 2.84
N ILE A 51 -1.15 13.43 4.08
CA ILE A 51 0.06 12.70 4.45
C ILE A 51 -0.29 11.24 4.74
N TRP A 52 0.28 10.33 3.96
CA TRP A 52 0.04 8.89 4.06
C TRP A 52 1.29 8.16 4.54
N ALA A 53 1.16 7.37 5.60
CA ALA A 53 2.25 6.51 6.07
C ALA A 53 2.20 5.15 5.37
N VAL A 54 3.36 4.68 4.90
CA VAL A 54 3.56 3.32 4.41
C VAL A 54 4.57 2.64 5.32
N ILE A 55 4.14 1.60 6.03
CA ILE A 55 4.98 0.83 6.96
C ILE A 55 5.13 -0.58 6.42
N ALA A 56 6.33 -0.93 5.98
CA ALA A 56 6.63 -2.17 5.27
C ALA A 56 7.45 -3.16 6.13
N PRO A 57 7.29 -4.48 5.89
CA PRO A 57 7.99 -5.54 6.59
C PRO A 57 9.39 -5.77 6.05
N PHE A 58 10.07 -6.81 6.56
CA PHE A 58 11.43 -7.18 6.16
C PHE A 58 11.48 -8.25 5.07
N ASN A 59 10.46 -9.08 4.92
CA ASN A 59 10.48 -10.27 4.05
C ASN A 59 10.37 -9.95 2.55
N PHE A 60 9.62 -8.91 2.18
CA PHE A 60 9.56 -8.33 0.83
C PHE A 60 9.71 -6.81 0.93
N PRO A 61 10.91 -6.33 1.29
CA PRO A 61 11.11 -4.95 1.72
C PRO A 61 10.96 -3.91 0.60
N LEU A 62 11.12 -4.32 -0.66
CA LEU A 62 10.99 -3.44 -1.81
C LEU A 62 9.55 -3.43 -2.35
N ALA A 63 8.98 -4.60 -2.64
CA ALA A 63 7.64 -4.71 -3.23
C ALA A 63 6.54 -4.28 -2.27
N LEU A 64 6.58 -4.73 -1.00
CA LEU A 64 5.59 -4.37 0.00
C LEU A 64 5.71 -2.92 0.51
N MET A 65 6.79 -2.23 0.16
CA MET A 65 6.89 -0.78 0.29
C MET A 65 6.45 -0.10 -1.01
N GLY A 66 6.99 -0.54 -2.14
CA GLY A 66 6.81 0.09 -3.44
C GLY A 66 5.35 0.14 -3.91
N GLY A 67 4.60 -0.96 -3.75
CA GLY A 67 3.19 -1.01 -4.11
C GLY A 67 2.34 0.04 -3.39
N PRO A 68 2.29 0.05 -2.06
CA PRO A 68 1.56 1.07 -1.31
C PRO A 68 2.06 2.51 -1.55
N VAL A 69 3.37 2.70 -1.74
CA VAL A 69 3.94 4.00 -2.10
C VAL A 69 3.41 4.46 -3.45
N ALA A 70 3.44 3.60 -4.47
CA ALA A 70 2.94 3.90 -5.81
C ALA A 70 1.45 4.28 -5.79
N ALA A 71 0.61 3.49 -5.09
CA ALA A 71 -0.81 3.76 -4.95
C ALA A 71 -1.09 5.11 -4.25
N ALA A 72 -0.37 5.42 -3.17
CA ALA A 72 -0.55 6.66 -2.46
C ALA A 72 -0.09 7.88 -3.27
N LEU A 73 1.04 7.77 -3.99
CA LEU A 73 1.58 8.85 -4.82
C LEU A 73 0.68 9.16 -6.02
N ILE A 74 0.22 8.13 -6.76
CA ILE A 74 -0.61 8.34 -7.96
C ILE A 74 -1.98 8.93 -7.62
N THR A 75 -2.46 8.72 -6.41
CA THR A 75 -3.70 9.31 -5.90
C THR A 75 -3.49 10.71 -5.28
N GLY A 76 -2.29 11.29 -5.41
CA GLY A 76 -1.96 12.66 -5.03
C GLY A 76 -1.59 12.86 -3.56
N ASN A 77 -1.37 11.78 -2.79
CA ASN A 77 -0.94 11.91 -1.40
C ASN A 77 0.56 12.17 -1.30
N VAL A 78 0.96 12.79 -0.20
CA VAL A 78 2.35 12.85 0.25
C VAL A 78 2.65 11.58 1.05
N VAL A 79 3.80 10.97 0.83
CA VAL A 79 4.13 9.68 1.45
C VAL A 79 5.31 9.79 2.40
N ILE A 80 5.13 9.25 3.60
CA ILE A 80 6.22 8.94 4.53
C ILE A 80 6.33 7.43 4.62
N ALA A 81 7.39 6.86 4.04
CA ALA A 81 7.65 5.44 4.05
C ALA A 81 8.61 5.07 5.20
N LYS A 82 8.25 4.03 5.94
CA LYS A 82 9.07 3.42 6.99
C LYS A 82 9.29 1.94 6.69
N GLY A 83 10.48 1.58 6.27
CA GLY A 83 10.87 0.17 6.13
C GLY A 83 11.21 -0.49 7.46
N SER A 84 11.42 -1.80 7.39
CA SER A 84 11.99 -2.55 8.51
C SER A 84 13.43 -2.12 8.79
N SER A 85 13.81 -2.06 10.06
CA SER A 85 15.20 -1.85 10.47
C SER A 85 16.15 -2.99 10.07
N HIS A 86 15.61 -4.16 9.73
CA HIS A 86 16.40 -5.30 9.25
C HIS A 86 16.78 -5.19 7.76
N THR A 87 16.06 -4.39 6.98
CA THR A 87 16.25 -4.26 5.53
C THR A 87 16.26 -2.80 5.06
N PRO A 88 17.06 -1.92 5.67
CA PRO A 88 16.99 -0.48 5.40
C PRO A 88 17.44 -0.12 3.98
N TRP A 89 18.28 -0.95 3.37
CA TRP A 89 18.83 -0.69 2.04
C TRP A 89 17.80 -0.76 0.92
N ALA A 90 16.82 -1.66 1.02
CA ALA A 90 15.76 -1.76 0.01
C ALA A 90 14.93 -0.47 -0.08
N GLY A 91 14.53 0.09 1.06
CA GLY A 91 13.85 1.38 1.11
C GLY A 91 14.69 2.52 0.55
N ARG A 92 16.01 2.50 0.82
CA ARG A 92 16.93 3.50 0.27
C ARG A 92 17.01 3.43 -1.26
N LEU A 93 17.11 2.25 -1.84
CA LEU A 93 17.12 2.07 -3.30
C LEU A 93 15.83 2.59 -3.94
N LEU A 94 14.67 2.30 -3.34
CA LEU A 94 13.40 2.84 -3.80
C LEU A 94 13.38 4.38 -3.73
N ALA A 95 13.87 4.95 -2.63
CA ALA A 95 13.95 6.40 -2.49
C ALA A 95 14.86 7.06 -3.53
N ASP A 96 15.97 6.43 -3.87
CA ASP A 96 16.88 6.90 -4.92
C ASP A 96 16.20 6.83 -6.29
N CYS A 97 15.47 5.76 -6.62
CA CYS A 97 14.69 5.65 -7.85
C CYS A 97 13.61 6.74 -7.96
N ILE A 98 12.88 6.99 -6.87
CA ILE A 98 11.82 8.03 -6.82
C ILE A 98 12.43 9.42 -7.01
N ARG A 99 13.56 9.71 -6.37
CA ARG A 99 14.29 10.96 -6.56
C ARG A 99 14.75 11.13 -8.01
N ASP A 100 15.34 10.10 -8.58
CA ASP A 100 15.88 10.12 -9.94
C ASP A 100 14.76 10.21 -11.00
N ALA A 101 13.55 9.77 -10.67
CA ALA A 101 12.34 9.98 -11.47
C ALA A 101 11.86 11.44 -11.47
N GLY A 102 12.42 12.31 -10.63
CA GLY A 102 12.15 13.75 -10.66
C GLY A 102 10.86 14.17 -9.96
N LEU A 103 10.35 13.38 -8.99
CA LEU A 103 9.21 13.81 -8.19
C LEU A 103 9.55 15.10 -7.39
N PRO A 104 8.56 15.98 -7.17
CA PRO A 104 8.80 17.21 -6.42
C PRO A 104 9.33 16.92 -5.00
N ALA A 105 10.23 17.78 -4.52
CA ALA A 105 10.77 17.66 -3.18
C ALA A 105 9.65 17.69 -2.13
N GLY A 106 9.72 16.80 -1.14
CA GLY A 106 8.74 16.71 -0.05
C GLY A 106 7.55 15.79 -0.32
N VAL A 107 7.33 15.35 -1.55
CA VAL A 107 6.21 14.43 -1.88
C VAL A 107 6.46 13.02 -1.36
N PHE A 108 7.71 12.58 -1.32
CA PHE A 108 8.11 11.31 -0.75
C PHE A 108 9.24 11.49 0.26
N GLN A 109 9.10 10.86 1.41
CA GLN A 109 10.10 10.84 2.48
C GLN A 109 10.31 9.40 2.96
N LEU A 110 11.57 9.01 3.12
CA LEU A 110 11.95 7.74 3.73
C LEU A 110 12.48 8.00 5.14
N VAL A 111 11.93 7.29 6.12
CA VAL A 111 12.40 7.33 7.50
C VAL A 111 12.85 5.94 7.96
N HIS A 112 13.90 5.92 8.78
CA HIS A 112 14.42 4.72 9.39
C HIS A 112 14.36 4.84 10.93
N GLY A 113 14.12 3.73 11.59
CA GLY A 113 14.09 3.65 13.05
C GLY A 113 13.25 2.51 13.59
N GLY A 114 13.31 2.31 14.89
CA GLY A 114 12.56 1.29 15.61
C GLY A 114 11.04 1.51 15.59
N THR A 115 10.32 0.49 16.05
CA THR A 115 8.85 0.57 16.14
C THR A 115 8.42 1.58 17.19
N GLU A 116 9.07 1.58 18.35
CA GLU A 116 8.71 2.45 19.48
C GLU A 116 9.07 3.92 19.23
N GLU A 117 10.21 4.17 18.58
CA GLU A 117 10.72 5.53 18.36
C GLU A 117 10.08 6.20 17.15
N VAL A 118 10.17 5.58 15.97
CA VAL A 118 9.72 6.17 14.71
C VAL A 118 8.32 5.66 14.33
N GLY A 119 8.06 4.36 14.50
CA GLY A 119 6.78 3.76 14.12
C GLY A 119 5.61 4.35 14.90
N GLN A 120 5.74 4.46 16.22
CA GLN A 120 4.72 5.03 17.08
C GLN A 120 4.55 6.52 16.82
N THR A 121 5.64 7.29 16.81
CA THR A 121 5.60 8.74 16.52
C THR A 121 4.91 9.02 15.19
N LEU A 122 5.20 8.23 14.15
CA LEU A 122 4.57 8.37 12.84
C LEU A 122 3.06 8.05 12.90
N SER A 123 2.68 6.92 13.50
CA SER A 123 1.28 6.48 13.54
C SER A 123 0.37 7.38 14.41
N GLU A 124 0.94 7.97 15.45
CA GLU A 124 0.21 8.86 16.37
C GLU A 124 0.18 10.31 15.89
N HIS A 125 0.95 10.67 14.86
CA HIS A 125 1.06 12.06 14.43
C HIS A 125 -0.31 12.62 13.98
N PRO A 126 -0.73 13.80 14.51
CA PRO A 126 -2.07 14.34 14.24
C PRO A 126 -2.31 14.71 12.77
N GLN A 127 -1.27 15.10 12.05
CA GLN A 127 -1.36 15.44 10.63
C GLN A 127 -1.37 14.22 9.69
N LEU A 128 -1.15 13.01 10.23
CA LEU A 128 -1.22 11.81 9.41
C LEU A 128 -2.67 11.57 8.98
N ALA A 129 -2.91 11.44 7.68
CA ALA A 129 -4.23 11.27 7.10
C ALA A 129 -4.63 9.81 6.88
N GLY A 130 -3.67 8.90 6.77
CA GLY A 130 -3.94 7.47 6.62
C GLY A 130 -2.67 6.62 6.70
N ILE A 131 -2.85 5.31 6.84
CA ILE A 131 -1.77 4.33 7.01
C ILE A 131 -2.01 3.12 6.12
N THR A 132 -0.98 2.67 5.43
CA THR A 132 -0.88 1.30 4.90
C THR A 132 0.23 0.59 5.64
N PHE A 133 -0.09 -0.56 6.21
CA PHE A 133 0.81 -1.38 7.01
C PHE A 133 0.82 -2.81 6.52
N THR A 134 1.99 -3.40 6.41
CA THR A 134 2.17 -4.85 6.26
C THR A 134 3.13 -5.35 7.34
N GLY A 135 2.71 -6.38 8.08
CA GLY A 135 3.55 -6.93 9.15
C GLY A 135 2.79 -7.81 10.16
N SER A 136 3.21 -7.76 11.43
CA SER A 136 2.66 -8.63 12.47
C SER A 136 1.21 -8.29 12.83
N VAL A 137 0.44 -9.31 13.18
CA VAL A 137 -0.95 -9.17 13.67
C VAL A 137 -1.05 -8.25 14.89
N ALA A 138 -0.06 -8.32 15.80
CA ALA A 138 -0.05 -7.51 17.01
C ALA A 138 0.01 -6.01 16.68
N VAL A 139 0.97 -5.62 15.83
CA VAL A 139 1.14 -4.22 15.40
C VAL A 139 -0.03 -3.75 14.55
N GLY A 140 -0.50 -4.56 13.59
CA GLY A 140 -1.63 -4.19 12.75
C GLY A 140 -2.91 -3.94 13.55
N LYS A 141 -3.22 -4.78 14.54
CA LYS A 141 -4.34 -4.54 15.46
C LYS A 141 -4.20 -3.26 16.28
N GLN A 142 -2.98 -2.94 16.72
CA GLN A 142 -2.71 -1.69 17.42
C GLN A 142 -2.97 -0.47 16.52
N LEU A 143 -2.46 -0.48 15.29
CA LEU A 143 -2.66 0.59 14.31
C LEU A 143 -4.14 0.78 13.95
N LEU A 144 -4.88 -0.32 13.72
CA LEU A 144 -6.33 -0.27 13.48
C LEU A 144 -7.06 0.37 14.65
N LYS A 145 -6.74 -0.04 15.89
CA LYS A 145 -7.33 0.56 17.09
C LYS A 145 -7.02 2.05 17.21
N GLN A 146 -5.78 2.46 17.01
CA GLN A 146 -5.37 3.87 17.02
C GLN A 146 -6.13 4.68 15.96
N SER A 147 -6.24 4.15 14.74
CA SER A 147 -6.90 4.83 13.63
C SER A 147 -8.38 5.10 13.89
N VAL A 148 -9.07 4.15 14.54
CA VAL A 148 -10.50 4.30 14.89
C VAL A 148 -10.70 5.20 16.12
N CYS A 149 -9.78 5.14 17.10
CA CYS A 149 -9.90 5.90 18.36
C CYS A 149 -9.29 7.31 18.31
N SER A 150 -8.79 7.77 17.18
CA SER A 150 -8.33 9.16 17.00
C SER A 150 -9.53 10.12 16.92
N ASP A 151 -9.32 11.41 17.17
CA ASP A 151 -10.36 12.45 17.10
C ASP A 151 -11.11 12.42 15.77
N TYR A 152 -10.41 12.12 14.68
CA TYR A 152 -10.98 11.83 13.38
C TYR A 152 -10.51 10.44 12.94
N PRO A 153 -11.44 9.46 12.78
CA PRO A 153 -11.07 8.13 12.28
C PRO A 153 -10.30 8.21 10.96
N LYS A 154 -9.14 7.58 10.93
CA LYS A 154 -8.24 7.60 9.76
C LYS A 154 -8.33 6.27 9.01
N PRO A 155 -8.25 6.25 7.67
CA PRO A 155 -8.09 5.02 6.94
C PRO A 155 -6.84 4.26 7.39
N CYS A 156 -7.00 2.97 7.67
CA CYS A 156 -5.89 2.07 8.00
C CYS A 156 -6.06 0.77 7.21
N ILE A 157 -5.18 0.57 6.24
CA ILE A 157 -5.09 -0.67 5.45
C ILE A 157 -4.00 -1.50 6.11
N ALA A 158 -4.38 -2.64 6.69
CA ALA A 158 -3.45 -3.49 7.43
C ALA A 158 -3.44 -4.91 6.86
N GLU A 159 -2.35 -5.28 6.22
CA GLU A 159 -2.04 -6.64 5.76
C GLU A 159 -1.20 -7.35 6.82
N MET A 160 -1.68 -8.50 7.25
CA MET A 160 -1.11 -9.26 8.37
C MET A 160 -1.01 -10.75 8.02
N GLY A 161 -0.53 -11.55 8.96
CA GLY A 161 -0.50 -13.01 8.80
C GLY A 161 -1.88 -13.61 8.56
N GLY A 162 -1.94 -14.71 7.80
CA GLY A 162 -3.16 -15.39 7.43
C GLY A 162 -3.08 -16.91 7.54
N LYS A 163 -4.19 -17.55 7.21
CA LYS A 163 -4.38 -19.02 7.13
C LYS A 163 -5.11 -19.35 5.83
N ASN A 164 -4.51 -19.00 4.70
CA ASN A 164 -5.10 -19.23 3.40
C ASN A 164 -5.28 -20.72 3.12
N SER A 165 -6.44 -21.09 2.61
CA SER A 165 -6.75 -22.47 2.29
C SER A 165 -6.33 -22.82 0.87
N CYS A 166 -5.80 -24.04 0.69
CA CYS A 166 -5.64 -24.64 -0.63
C CYS A 166 -6.66 -25.76 -0.80
N ILE A 167 -7.52 -25.63 -1.80
CA ILE A 167 -8.55 -26.65 -2.10
C ILE A 167 -8.04 -27.51 -3.24
N VAL A 168 -7.83 -28.80 -2.96
CA VAL A 168 -7.43 -29.80 -3.96
C VAL A 168 -8.65 -30.63 -4.31
N THR A 169 -9.13 -30.51 -5.55
CA THR A 169 -10.30 -31.27 -6.03
C THR A 169 -9.91 -32.69 -6.47
N GLU A 170 -10.90 -33.57 -6.62
CA GLU A 170 -10.68 -34.96 -7.03
C GLU A 170 -10.07 -35.11 -8.44
N HIS A 171 -10.18 -34.11 -9.29
CA HIS A 171 -9.61 -34.07 -10.64
C HIS A 171 -8.25 -33.39 -10.72
N ALA A 172 -7.70 -32.91 -9.59
CA ALA A 172 -6.42 -32.24 -9.58
C ALA A 172 -5.26 -33.24 -9.79
N ASN A 173 -4.18 -32.74 -10.42
CA ASN A 173 -2.92 -33.44 -10.42
C ASN A 173 -2.29 -33.33 -9.02
N LEU A 174 -2.30 -34.45 -8.26
CA LEU A 174 -1.87 -34.47 -6.86
C LEU A 174 -0.38 -34.14 -6.68
N GLU A 175 0.48 -34.54 -7.64
CA GLU A 175 1.91 -34.23 -7.57
C GLU A 175 2.16 -32.71 -7.74
N HIS A 176 1.52 -32.10 -8.73
CA HIS A 176 1.61 -30.65 -8.93
C HIS A 176 1.00 -29.88 -7.75
N ALA A 177 -0.12 -30.34 -7.22
CA ALA A 177 -0.75 -29.74 -6.05
C ALA A 177 0.16 -29.80 -4.82
N ALA A 178 0.78 -30.95 -4.55
CA ALA A 178 1.71 -31.11 -3.43
C ALA A 178 2.92 -30.18 -3.54
N VAL A 179 3.54 -30.10 -4.72
CA VAL A 179 4.66 -29.18 -4.97
C VAL A 179 4.24 -27.73 -4.79
N GLY A 180 3.08 -27.34 -5.33
CA GLY A 180 2.54 -26.00 -5.20
C GLY A 180 2.25 -25.61 -3.75
N ILE A 181 1.63 -26.50 -2.98
CA ILE A 181 1.32 -26.30 -1.56
C ILE A 181 2.61 -26.14 -0.73
N VAL A 182 3.58 -27.02 -0.93
CA VAL A 182 4.86 -26.96 -0.20
C VAL A 182 5.61 -25.67 -0.52
N ARG A 183 5.65 -25.28 -1.80
CA ARG A 183 6.27 -24.03 -2.22
C ARG A 183 5.57 -22.81 -1.60
N SER A 184 4.23 -22.81 -1.61
CA SER A 184 3.45 -21.70 -1.04
C SER A 184 3.57 -21.61 0.47
N ALA A 185 3.66 -22.76 1.17
CA ALA A 185 3.69 -22.78 2.63
C ALA A 185 5.08 -22.53 3.23
N PHE A 186 6.16 -22.87 2.50
CA PHE A 186 7.52 -22.91 3.05
C PHE A 186 8.58 -22.30 2.14
N GLY A 187 8.23 -21.85 0.94
CA GLY A 187 9.20 -21.41 -0.06
C GLY A 187 9.61 -19.94 0.07
N LEU A 188 8.70 -19.08 0.48
CA LEU A 188 8.88 -17.64 0.54
C LEU A 188 8.16 -17.13 1.81
N VAL A 189 8.88 -17.00 2.91
CA VAL A 189 8.32 -16.58 4.22
C VAL A 189 9.11 -15.42 4.78
#